data_a87fe29cbe581907042b5db38ee2fbb9
#
_entry.id   a87fe29cbe581907042b5db38ee2fbb9
#
_cell.length_a   1.000
_cell.length_b   1.000
_cell.length_c   1.000
_cell.angle_alpha   90.00
_cell.angle_beta   90.00
_cell.angle_gamma   90.00
#
_symmetry.space_group_name_H-M   'P 1'
#
loop_
_entity.id
_entity.type
_entity.pdbx_description
1 polymer ?
#
loop_
_entity_poly.entity_id
_entity_poly.type
_entity_poly.pdbx_seq_one_letter_code
_entity_poly.pdbx_strand_id
1 'polypeptide(L)'
;LRSTARCPLSRVPSFLPHRTLPMTPVYHIQLRNALSMSGAAILPIPYIFAEMPLSTHSGPSDTPPPALADIAARFVQARRQGRSLPDFPGIIPDDLETAYRVQDLAIAQWPDRVVGWKVGYIAAERRDHSGDERLLGPIFARNLWNATGGTTDIPVFAGGFGAVEAEYVMRLDADVPADQLQWTPEQAAQVPSTLFIGVEVASSPLATINQLGPRVVISDFGNNNGLLLGPQVADWTTLDESALLAETLIEGQRVGSGGATLLPGGLRTAFAFALARSARRGRPLKRGELTATGNATGIHDIAIGQHATIRFDGYGELHCRAVAA
;
A
#
# COMPACT_ATOMS: atom_id res chain seq x y z
N LEU A 1 60.53 3.28 33.03
CA LEU A 1 61.03 4.13 31.96
C LEU A 1 59.86 4.79 31.26
N ARG A 2 59.78 6.11 31.44
CA ARG A 2 58.76 6.99 30.85
C ARG A 2 59.11 7.21 29.37
N SER A 3 58.08 7.28 28.50
CA SER A 3 58.18 8.06 27.27
C SER A 3 56.82 8.63 26.93
N THR A 4 56.78 9.95 26.94
CA THR A 4 55.74 10.86 26.53
C THR A 4 55.88 11.11 25.02
N ALA A 5 54.79 11.00 24.27
CA ALA A 5 54.74 11.54 22.91
C ALA A 5 53.49 12.39 22.73
N ARG A 6 53.70 13.61 22.30
CA ARG A 6 52.77 14.73 22.13
C ARG A 6 51.95 14.59 20.86
N CYS A 7 50.72 15.07 20.96
CA CYS A 7 49.79 15.36 19.87
C CYS A 7 50.25 16.61 19.08
N PRO A 8 50.09 16.67 17.75
CA PRO A 8 50.08 17.94 17.04
C PRO A 8 48.65 18.31 16.61
N LEU A 9 48.29 19.53 16.98
CA LEU A 9 47.17 20.33 16.45
C LEU A 9 47.46 20.68 14.97
N SER A 10 46.48 20.55 14.09
CA SER A 10 46.45 21.32 12.85
C SER A 10 45.02 21.52 12.33
N ARG A 11 44.63 22.75 12.41
CA ARG A 11 44.07 23.68 11.39
C ARG A 11 42.68 23.38 10.86
N VAL A 12 41.78 24.24 11.26
CA VAL A 12 40.51 24.58 10.64
C VAL A 12 40.75 25.39 9.34
N PRO A 13 40.09 25.12 8.24
CA PRO A 13 39.94 26.08 7.16
C PRO A 13 38.60 26.83 7.23
N SER A 14 38.77 28.10 6.97
CA SER A 14 37.84 29.21 6.96
C SER A 14 36.74 29.14 5.92
N PHE A 15 35.67 29.79 6.30
CA PHE A 15 34.50 30.27 5.54
C PHE A 15 34.74 30.67 4.09
N LEU A 16 33.82 30.29 3.19
CA LEU A 16 33.49 30.97 1.93
C LEU A 16 31.99 31.29 1.84
N PRO A 17 31.61 32.34 1.12
CA PRO A 17 30.37 33.10 1.39
C PRO A 17 29.15 32.60 0.60
N HIS A 18 27.99 32.95 1.16
CA HIS A 18 26.66 32.80 0.60
C HIS A 18 26.54 33.33 -0.84
N ARG A 19 26.06 32.51 -1.76
CA ARG A 19 25.46 32.94 -3.02
C ARG A 19 23.94 33.00 -2.84
N THR A 20 23.44 34.23 -2.88
CA THR A 20 22.02 34.57 -3.05
C THR A 20 21.57 34.22 -4.46
N LEU A 21 20.49 33.46 -4.59
CA LEU A 21 19.75 33.24 -5.84
C LEU A 21 18.65 34.31 -5.95
N PRO A 22 18.34 34.79 -7.17
CA PRO A 22 17.38 35.87 -7.38
C PRO A 22 15.92 35.40 -7.26
N MET A 23 15.11 36.21 -6.61
CA MET A 23 13.66 36.10 -6.51
C MET A 23 12.99 36.36 -7.87
N THR A 24 12.08 35.51 -8.26
CA THR A 24 11.19 35.71 -9.42
C THR A 24 10.02 36.62 -9.03
N PRO A 25 9.58 37.56 -9.88
CA PRO A 25 8.54 38.51 -9.52
C PRO A 25 7.13 37.92 -9.59
N VAL A 26 6.34 38.24 -8.57
CA VAL A 26 4.90 37.99 -8.51
C VAL A 26 4.19 39.04 -9.36
N TYR A 27 3.42 38.59 -10.37
CA TYR A 27 2.54 39.46 -11.15
C TYR A 27 1.22 39.69 -10.39
N HIS A 28 1.02 40.93 -9.96
CA HIS A 28 -0.28 41.45 -9.54
C HIS A 28 -1.09 41.89 -10.76
N ILE A 29 -2.24 41.27 -11.00
CA ILE A 29 -3.23 41.73 -11.95
C ILE A 29 -4.18 42.67 -11.22
N GLN A 30 -4.11 43.95 -11.56
CA GLN A 30 -5.10 44.94 -11.16
C GLN A 30 -6.27 44.97 -12.15
N LEU A 31 -7.47 44.66 -11.65
CA LEU A 31 -8.72 44.95 -12.36
C LEU A 31 -9.02 46.46 -12.25
N ARG A 32 -9.00 47.16 -13.37
CA ARG A 32 -9.54 48.52 -13.46
C ARG A 32 -11.00 48.46 -13.92
N ASN A 33 -11.87 49.03 -13.09
CA ASN A 33 -13.23 49.39 -13.44
C ASN A 33 -13.24 50.50 -14.50
N ALA A 34 -13.99 50.31 -15.58
CA ALA A 34 -14.41 51.35 -16.50
C ALA A 34 -15.94 51.39 -16.57
N LEU A 35 -16.49 52.39 -15.92
CA LEU A 35 -17.89 52.82 -16.14
C LEU A 35 -17.92 53.68 -17.42
N SER A 36 -18.85 53.34 -18.32
CA SER A 36 -19.31 54.27 -19.34
C SER A 36 -20.79 54.02 -19.61
N MET A 37 -21.58 55.06 -19.38
CA MET A 37 -23.03 55.12 -19.63
C MET A 37 -23.29 55.39 -21.11
N SER A 38 -24.22 54.69 -21.72
CA SER A 38 -25.09 55.26 -22.75
C SER A 38 -26.37 54.44 -22.87
N GLY A 39 -27.51 55.10 -22.77
CA GLY A 39 -28.83 54.49 -22.78
C GLY A 39 -29.27 54.12 -24.19
N ALA A 40 -29.90 52.95 -24.26
CA ALA A 40 -30.79 52.58 -25.37
C ALA A 40 -31.92 51.75 -24.79
N ALA A 41 -33.15 52.13 -25.11
CA ALA A 41 -34.40 51.50 -24.68
C ALA A 41 -34.51 50.08 -25.30
N ILE A 42 -34.71 49.08 -24.44
CA ILE A 42 -34.95 47.69 -24.86
C ILE A 42 -36.46 47.42 -24.71
N LEU A 43 -37.09 47.10 -25.84
CA LEU A 43 -38.46 46.60 -25.89
C LEU A 43 -38.52 45.15 -25.34
N PRO A 44 -39.60 44.74 -24.65
CA PRO A 44 -39.71 43.40 -24.10
C PRO A 44 -39.97 42.37 -25.21
N ILE A 45 -39.09 41.37 -25.28
CA ILE A 45 -39.33 40.17 -26.09
C ILE A 45 -40.21 39.19 -25.30
N PRO A 46 -41.30 38.63 -25.86
CA PRO A 46 -42.11 37.67 -25.15
C PRO A 46 -41.35 36.36 -24.95
N TYR A 47 -41.21 35.94 -23.69
CA TYR A 47 -40.73 34.64 -23.33
C TYR A 47 -41.74 33.56 -23.72
N ILE A 48 -41.39 32.76 -24.73
CA ILE A 48 -42.07 31.49 -25.00
C ILE A 48 -41.45 30.45 -24.07
N PHE A 49 -42.18 30.08 -23.01
CA PHE A 49 -41.82 28.89 -22.23
C PHE A 49 -42.05 27.65 -23.08
N ALA A 50 -40.98 27.13 -23.67
CA ALA A 50 -40.99 25.74 -24.15
C ALA A 50 -40.75 24.85 -22.91
N GLU A 51 -41.78 24.07 -22.54
CA GLU A 51 -41.60 23.01 -21.54
C GLU A 51 -40.61 21.99 -22.11
N MET A 52 -39.39 22.04 -21.59
CA MET A 52 -38.43 20.96 -21.80
C MET A 52 -38.88 19.77 -20.95
N PRO A 53 -38.96 18.55 -21.52
CA PRO A 53 -39.28 17.37 -20.74
C PRO A 53 -38.20 17.18 -19.69
N LEU A 54 -38.62 16.99 -18.42
CA LEU A 54 -37.75 16.58 -17.32
C LEU A 54 -36.99 15.32 -17.75
N SER A 55 -35.70 15.52 -18.11
CA SER A 55 -34.77 14.42 -18.25
C SER A 55 -34.63 13.79 -16.86
N THR A 56 -35.25 12.61 -16.69
CA THR A 56 -34.99 11.76 -15.55
C THR A 56 -33.53 11.38 -15.61
N HIS A 57 -32.70 12.07 -14.83
CA HIS A 57 -31.34 11.61 -14.54
C HIS A 57 -31.51 10.29 -13.79
N SER A 58 -31.41 9.18 -14.52
CA SER A 58 -31.06 7.90 -13.92
C SER A 58 -29.72 8.13 -13.24
N GLY A 59 -29.68 8.00 -11.92
CA GLY A 59 -28.43 8.01 -11.15
C GLY A 59 -27.46 6.99 -11.74
N PRO A 60 -26.15 7.15 -11.49
CA PRO A 60 -25.15 6.23 -12.01
C PRO A 60 -25.57 4.80 -11.64
N SER A 61 -25.74 3.94 -12.63
CA SER A 61 -25.99 2.52 -12.46
C SER A 61 -24.86 1.94 -11.60
N ASP A 62 -25.18 1.38 -10.42
CA ASP A 62 -24.23 0.68 -9.54
C ASP A 62 -23.66 -0.60 -10.17
N THR A 63 -24.07 -0.94 -11.38
CA THR A 63 -23.59 -2.11 -12.11
C THR A 63 -22.21 -1.78 -12.71
N PRO A 64 -21.15 -2.48 -12.27
CA PRO A 64 -19.81 -2.23 -12.80
C PRO A 64 -19.76 -2.51 -14.31
N PRO A 65 -18.92 -1.79 -15.07
CA PRO A 65 -18.72 -2.09 -16.48
C PRO A 65 -18.36 -3.58 -16.68
N PRO A 66 -18.95 -4.28 -17.63
CA PRO A 66 -18.66 -5.71 -17.89
C PRO A 66 -17.15 -6.01 -17.96
N ALA A 67 -16.36 -5.11 -18.56
CA ALA A 67 -14.92 -5.26 -18.68
C ALA A 67 -14.18 -5.39 -17.32
N LEU A 68 -14.60 -4.70 -16.25
CA LEU A 68 -13.98 -4.83 -14.92
C LEU A 68 -14.33 -6.16 -14.26
N ALA A 69 -15.56 -6.63 -14.43
CA ALA A 69 -16.01 -7.93 -13.92
C ALA A 69 -15.25 -9.08 -14.61
N ASP A 70 -14.98 -8.96 -15.91
CA ASP A 70 -14.22 -9.96 -16.68
C ASP A 70 -12.76 -10.01 -16.20
N ILE A 71 -12.11 -8.87 -15.95
CA ILE A 71 -10.76 -8.80 -15.39
C ILE A 71 -10.73 -9.52 -14.03
N ALA A 72 -11.65 -9.17 -13.13
CA ALA A 72 -11.76 -9.78 -11.81
C ALA A 72 -11.96 -11.30 -11.90
N ALA A 73 -12.88 -11.75 -12.75
CA ALA A 73 -13.18 -13.17 -12.93
C ALA A 73 -11.97 -13.96 -13.44
N ARG A 74 -11.19 -13.40 -14.39
CA ARG A 74 -9.98 -14.05 -14.92
C ARG A 74 -8.88 -14.16 -13.88
N PHE A 75 -8.62 -13.15 -13.05
CA PHE A 75 -7.69 -13.25 -11.94
C PHE A 75 -8.15 -14.29 -10.91
N VAL A 76 -9.42 -14.25 -10.50
CA VAL A 76 -9.99 -15.24 -9.57
C VAL A 76 -9.86 -16.66 -10.13
N GLN A 77 -10.17 -16.87 -11.40
CA GLN A 77 -10.03 -18.16 -12.04
C GLN A 77 -8.58 -18.66 -12.09
N ALA A 78 -7.65 -17.79 -12.51
CA ALA A 78 -6.23 -18.12 -12.57
C ALA A 78 -5.69 -18.51 -11.18
N ARG A 79 -6.01 -17.72 -10.14
CA ARG A 79 -5.63 -18.01 -8.75
C ARG A 79 -6.20 -19.33 -8.24
N ARG A 80 -7.48 -19.60 -8.49
CA ARG A 80 -8.14 -20.86 -8.08
C ARG A 80 -7.57 -22.11 -8.77
N GLN A 81 -7.02 -21.95 -9.96
CA GLN A 81 -6.46 -23.05 -10.76
C GLN A 81 -4.93 -23.18 -10.61
N GLY A 82 -4.28 -22.31 -9.83
CA GLY A 82 -2.82 -22.27 -9.73
C GLY A 82 -2.12 -22.00 -11.07
N ARG A 83 -2.77 -21.28 -12.01
CA ARG A 83 -2.27 -21.06 -13.37
C ARG A 83 -1.75 -19.64 -13.55
N SER A 84 -0.62 -19.52 -14.26
CA SER A 84 -0.12 -18.21 -14.68
C SER A 84 -0.98 -17.57 -15.80
N LEU A 85 -0.93 -16.26 -15.86
CA LEU A 85 -1.47 -15.44 -16.93
C LEU A 85 -0.32 -14.88 -17.78
N PRO A 86 -0.42 -14.96 -19.13
CA PRO A 86 0.64 -14.43 -19.99
C PRO A 86 0.71 -12.90 -19.96
N ASP A 87 -0.45 -12.24 -19.81
CA ASP A 87 -0.61 -10.79 -19.80
C ASP A 87 -1.74 -10.38 -18.84
N PHE A 88 -1.84 -9.05 -18.58
CA PHE A 88 -2.99 -8.50 -17.87
C PHE A 88 -4.30 -8.86 -18.60
N PRO A 89 -5.32 -9.39 -17.90
CA PRO A 89 -6.47 -10.02 -18.56
C PRO A 89 -7.54 -9.00 -19.03
N GLY A 90 -7.13 -7.94 -19.69
CA GLY A 90 -8.03 -6.91 -20.23
C GLY A 90 -7.32 -5.58 -20.46
N ILE A 91 -8.02 -4.48 -20.28
CA ILE A 91 -7.46 -3.13 -20.30
C ILE A 91 -7.08 -2.74 -18.87
N ILE A 92 -5.83 -2.30 -18.69
CA ILE A 92 -5.35 -1.84 -17.38
C ILE A 92 -6.19 -0.62 -16.95
N PRO A 93 -6.74 -0.61 -15.73
CA PRO A 93 -7.51 0.52 -15.21
C PRO A 93 -6.75 1.86 -15.32
N ASP A 94 -7.48 2.94 -15.58
CA ASP A 94 -6.88 4.26 -15.78
C ASP A 94 -6.41 4.91 -14.47
N ASP A 95 -6.98 4.51 -13.33
CA ASP A 95 -6.66 5.03 -12.01
C ASP A 95 -6.75 3.97 -10.89
N LEU A 96 -6.27 4.31 -9.67
CA LEU A 96 -6.29 3.41 -8.53
C LEU A 96 -7.71 3.07 -8.08
N GLU A 97 -8.66 4.01 -8.18
CA GLU A 97 -10.05 3.79 -7.76
C GLU A 97 -10.73 2.73 -8.63
N THR A 98 -10.52 2.81 -9.94
CA THR A 98 -11.02 1.80 -10.89
C THR A 98 -10.34 0.44 -10.65
N ALA A 99 -9.05 0.42 -10.32
CA ALA A 99 -8.35 -0.80 -9.94
C ALA A 99 -8.93 -1.42 -8.64
N TYR A 100 -9.28 -0.60 -7.65
CA TYR A 100 -9.97 -1.08 -6.45
C TYR A 100 -11.37 -1.64 -6.75
N ARG A 101 -12.08 -1.11 -7.73
CA ARG A 101 -13.37 -1.70 -8.18
C ARG A 101 -13.16 -3.11 -8.75
N VAL A 102 -12.08 -3.34 -9.52
CA VAL A 102 -11.71 -4.69 -9.95
C VAL A 102 -11.42 -5.58 -8.75
N GLN A 103 -10.64 -5.10 -7.77
CA GLN A 103 -10.31 -5.84 -6.56
C GLN A 103 -11.57 -6.20 -5.76
N ASP A 104 -12.51 -5.27 -5.58
CA ASP A 104 -13.77 -5.51 -4.86
C ASP A 104 -14.63 -6.57 -5.55
N LEU A 105 -14.70 -6.54 -6.89
CA LEU A 105 -15.37 -7.57 -7.69
C LEU A 105 -14.69 -8.94 -7.55
N ALA A 106 -13.37 -8.96 -7.49
CA ALA A 106 -12.60 -10.19 -7.29
C ALA A 106 -12.79 -10.74 -5.86
N ILE A 107 -12.78 -9.89 -4.83
CA ILE A 107 -13.06 -10.27 -3.43
C ILE A 107 -14.46 -10.87 -3.31
N ALA A 108 -15.46 -10.28 -3.96
CA ALA A 108 -16.83 -10.79 -3.93
C ALA A 108 -16.99 -12.20 -4.56
N GLN A 109 -16.10 -12.56 -5.49
CA GLN A 109 -16.07 -13.87 -6.15
C GLN A 109 -15.15 -14.89 -5.44
N TRP A 110 -14.29 -14.41 -4.51
CA TRP A 110 -13.33 -15.28 -3.84
C TRP A 110 -13.99 -16.07 -2.71
N PRO A 111 -13.86 -17.41 -2.66
CA PRO A 111 -14.58 -18.28 -1.71
C PRO A 111 -13.93 -18.30 -0.33
N ASP A 112 -13.47 -17.17 0.18
CA ASP A 112 -12.85 -17.02 1.49
C ASP A 112 -13.07 -15.62 2.07
N ARG A 113 -12.97 -15.48 3.38
CA ARG A 113 -13.17 -14.20 4.06
C ARG A 113 -11.86 -13.41 4.15
N VAL A 114 -11.95 -12.12 4.03
CA VAL A 114 -10.86 -11.19 4.34
C VAL A 114 -10.67 -11.13 5.85
N VAL A 115 -9.43 -11.23 6.32
CA VAL A 115 -9.03 -11.17 7.74
C VAL A 115 -8.05 -10.03 8.01
N GLY A 116 -7.69 -9.28 6.98
CA GLY A 116 -6.76 -8.17 7.09
C GLY A 116 -6.37 -7.63 5.72
N TRP A 117 -5.44 -6.70 5.74
CA TRP A 117 -4.94 -6.01 4.56
C TRP A 117 -3.43 -5.87 4.60
N LYS A 118 -2.78 -6.11 3.48
CA LYS A 118 -1.40 -5.68 3.27
C LYS A 118 -1.37 -4.26 2.76
N VAL A 119 -0.31 -3.53 3.06
CA VAL A 119 -0.08 -2.15 2.62
C VAL A 119 1.17 -2.13 1.74
N GLY A 120 1.02 -1.84 0.44
CA GLY A 120 2.15 -1.66 -0.48
C GLY A 120 2.46 -0.16 -0.65
N TYR A 121 3.75 0.20 -0.74
CA TYR A 121 4.18 1.57 -1.04
C TYR A 121 4.19 1.83 -2.54
N ILE A 122 3.71 3.00 -2.96
CA ILE A 122 3.72 3.44 -4.36
C ILE A 122 4.83 4.48 -4.53
N ALA A 123 5.84 4.16 -5.31
CA ALA A 123 6.92 5.09 -5.66
C ALA A 123 6.34 6.36 -6.33
N ALA A 124 6.94 7.50 -6.03
CA ALA A 124 6.37 8.81 -6.38
C ALA A 124 6.04 8.94 -7.88
N GLU A 125 6.89 8.41 -8.75
CA GLU A 125 6.74 8.42 -10.20
C GLU A 125 5.62 7.53 -10.75
N ARG A 126 5.02 6.68 -9.89
CA ARG A 126 3.94 5.75 -10.23
C ARG A 126 2.60 6.12 -9.60
N ARG A 127 2.54 7.21 -8.85
CA ARG A 127 1.31 7.71 -8.22
C ARG A 127 0.38 8.31 -9.28
N ASP A 128 -0.90 8.18 -9.05
CA ASP A 128 -1.93 8.84 -9.87
C ASP A 128 -2.43 10.15 -9.20
N HIS A 129 -3.48 10.71 -9.75
CA HIS A 129 -4.08 11.96 -9.27
C HIS A 129 -4.81 11.81 -7.92
N SER A 130 -5.01 10.61 -7.39
CA SER A 130 -5.63 10.38 -6.08
C SER A 130 -4.76 10.92 -4.93
N GLY A 131 -3.46 11.02 -5.15
CA GLY A 131 -2.48 11.38 -4.13
C GLY A 131 -2.17 10.24 -3.14
N ASP A 132 -2.74 9.06 -3.32
CA ASP A 132 -2.44 7.91 -2.47
C ASP A 132 -0.98 7.45 -2.69
N GLU A 133 -0.22 7.37 -1.60
CA GLU A 133 1.17 6.91 -1.60
C GLU A 133 1.31 5.42 -1.32
N ARG A 134 0.21 4.76 -1.06
CA ARG A 134 0.13 3.34 -0.71
C ARG A 134 -1.09 2.70 -1.33
N LEU A 135 -1.08 1.38 -1.34
CA LEU A 135 -2.20 0.57 -1.79
C LEU A 135 -2.54 -0.52 -0.76
N LEU A 136 -3.76 -1.07 -0.87
CA LEU A 136 -4.22 -2.20 -0.07
C LEU A 136 -4.43 -3.44 -0.92
N GLY A 137 -4.08 -4.59 -0.34
CA GLY A 137 -4.44 -5.91 -0.84
C GLY A 137 -5.06 -6.76 0.26
N PRO A 138 -6.09 -7.58 0.00
CA PRO A 138 -6.75 -8.40 1.03
C PRO A 138 -5.85 -9.55 1.47
N ILE A 139 -5.84 -9.85 2.77
CA ILE A 139 -5.31 -11.08 3.34
C ILE A 139 -6.49 -12.00 3.61
N PHE A 140 -6.48 -13.20 3.06
CA PHE A 140 -7.57 -14.17 3.21
C PHE A 140 -7.29 -15.20 4.30
N ALA A 141 -8.35 -15.67 4.96
CA ALA A 141 -8.26 -16.52 6.14
C ALA A 141 -7.51 -17.84 5.92
N ARG A 142 -7.69 -18.48 4.76
CA ARG A 142 -7.03 -19.77 4.45
C ARG A 142 -5.52 -19.64 4.26
N ASN A 143 -5.07 -18.45 3.89
CA ASN A 143 -3.66 -18.15 3.66
C ASN A 143 -3.08 -17.27 4.79
N LEU A 144 -3.67 -17.35 5.97
CA LEU A 144 -3.11 -16.82 7.20
C LEU A 144 -2.60 -17.98 8.04
N TRP A 145 -1.29 -18.10 8.17
CA TRP A 145 -0.63 -19.13 8.97
C TRP A 145 -0.04 -18.53 10.25
N ASN A 146 -0.07 -19.28 11.34
CA ASN A 146 0.65 -18.90 12.55
C ASN A 146 1.97 -19.70 12.60
N ALA A 147 3.07 -19.01 12.87
CA ALA A 147 4.36 -19.66 13.00
C ALA A 147 4.38 -20.58 14.23
N THR A 148 4.79 -21.82 14.03
CA THR A 148 4.88 -22.87 15.07
C THR A 148 6.32 -23.25 15.42
N GLY A 149 7.30 -22.44 14.94
CA GLY A 149 8.74 -22.69 15.12
C GLY A 149 9.36 -23.62 14.07
N GLY A 150 8.56 -24.18 13.17
CA GLY A 150 9.03 -24.95 12.01
C GLY A 150 8.96 -24.19 10.70
N THR A 151 9.34 -24.84 9.61
CA THR A 151 9.21 -24.28 8.24
C THR A 151 7.76 -24.36 7.79
N THR A 152 7.20 -23.25 7.32
CA THR A 152 5.85 -23.14 6.76
C THR A 152 5.92 -23.22 5.24
N ASP A 153 5.15 -24.06 4.61
CA ASP A 153 4.97 -24.09 3.16
C ASP A 153 4.11 -22.91 2.72
N ILE A 154 4.64 -22.10 1.80
CA ILE A 154 4.00 -20.92 1.28
C ILE A 154 3.74 -21.06 -0.22
N PRO A 155 2.49 -20.93 -0.70
CA PRO A 155 2.17 -21.13 -2.11
C PRO A 155 2.60 -19.92 -2.96
N VAL A 156 3.31 -20.20 -4.08
CA VAL A 156 3.63 -19.22 -5.11
C VAL A 156 3.24 -19.76 -6.49
N PHE A 157 2.87 -18.87 -7.42
CA PHE A 157 2.38 -19.27 -8.74
C PHE A 157 3.53 -19.70 -9.66
N ALA A 158 3.49 -20.96 -10.11
CA ALA A 158 4.41 -21.45 -11.12
C ALA A 158 4.24 -20.66 -12.44
N GLY A 159 5.33 -20.06 -12.95
CA GLY A 159 5.30 -19.19 -14.12
C GLY A 159 4.63 -17.82 -13.89
N GLY A 160 4.25 -17.50 -12.67
CA GLY A 160 3.79 -16.21 -12.21
C GLY A 160 4.87 -15.44 -11.45
N PHE A 161 4.44 -14.56 -10.55
CA PHE A 161 5.30 -13.84 -9.61
C PHE A 161 5.29 -14.53 -8.25
N GLY A 162 6.43 -14.58 -7.57
CA GLY A 162 6.58 -15.08 -6.20
C GLY A 162 7.70 -14.36 -5.47
N ALA A 163 7.41 -13.85 -4.26
CA ALA A 163 8.36 -13.18 -3.40
C ALA A 163 7.98 -13.33 -1.91
N VAL A 164 8.93 -13.07 -1.04
CA VAL A 164 8.73 -12.93 0.41
C VAL A 164 9.12 -11.52 0.84
N GLU A 165 8.34 -10.99 1.79
CA GLU A 165 8.55 -9.68 2.37
C GLU A 165 8.53 -9.80 3.90
N ALA A 166 9.58 -9.30 4.58
CA ALA A 166 9.57 -9.15 6.04
C ALA A 166 8.57 -8.06 6.42
N GLU A 167 7.68 -8.33 7.36
CA GLU A 167 6.58 -7.44 7.71
C GLU A 167 6.46 -7.23 9.22
N TYR A 168 6.09 -6.01 9.60
CA TYR A 168 5.51 -5.74 10.91
C TYR A 168 3.99 -5.67 10.74
N VAL A 169 3.25 -6.43 11.57
CA VAL A 169 1.82 -6.66 11.37
C VAL A 169 1.03 -6.16 12.58
N MET A 170 0.18 -5.17 12.36
CA MET A 170 -0.76 -4.69 13.35
C MET A 170 -2.02 -5.57 13.39
N ARG A 171 -2.44 -6.00 14.56
CA ARG A 171 -3.78 -6.57 14.78
C ARG A 171 -4.60 -5.59 15.60
N LEU A 172 -5.79 -5.26 15.14
CA LEU A 172 -6.70 -4.39 15.86
C LEU A 172 -7.30 -5.11 17.07
N ASP A 173 -7.27 -4.47 18.23
CA ASP A 173 -7.87 -4.99 19.48
C ASP A 173 -9.24 -4.36 19.78
N ALA A 174 -9.68 -3.39 18.94
CA ALA A 174 -11.00 -2.76 18.94
C ALA A 174 -11.47 -2.43 17.52
N ASP A 175 -12.78 -2.29 17.33
CA ASP A 175 -13.35 -1.74 16.10
C ASP A 175 -12.97 -0.26 15.97
N VAL A 176 -12.73 0.22 14.74
CA VAL A 176 -12.51 1.65 14.49
C VAL A 176 -13.80 2.32 14.01
N PRO A 177 -13.97 3.65 14.25
CA PRO A 177 -15.12 4.39 13.79
C PRO A 177 -15.26 4.32 12.27
N ALA A 178 -16.47 4.01 11.78
CA ALA A 178 -16.72 3.83 10.36
C ALA A 178 -16.75 5.16 9.58
N ASP A 179 -16.99 6.25 10.27
CA ASP A 179 -17.10 7.62 9.72
C ASP A 179 -15.77 8.39 9.78
N GLN A 180 -14.73 7.84 10.42
CA GLN A 180 -13.40 8.45 10.43
C GLN A 180 -12.63 8.08 9.15
N LEU A 181 -12.70 8.97 8.14
CA LEU A 181 -12.14 8.75 6.81
C LEU A 181 -10.70 9.25 6.64
N GLN A 182 -10.16 9.92 7.66
CA GLN A 182 -8.80 10.46 7.68
C GLN A 182 -8.14 10.13 9.02
N TRP A 183 -6.87 9.75 8.95
CA TRP A 183 -6.09 9.36 10.11
C TRP A 183 -4.68 9.94 10.00
N THR A 184 -4.18 10.55 11.09
CA THR A 184 -2.76 10.84 11.20
C THR A 184 -2.01 9.66 11.83
N PRO A 185 -0.67 9.56 11.67
CA PRO A 185 0.12 8.54 12.33
C PRO A 185 -0.04 8.55 13.87
N GLU A 186 -0.21 9.74 14.47
CA GLU A 186 -0.41 9.91 15.90
C GLU A 186 -1.77 9.38 16.35
N GLN A 187 -2.82 9.63 15.56
CA GLN A 187 -4.16 9.07 15.81
C GLN A 187 -4.14 7.54 15.65
N ALA A 188 -3.48 7.02 14.62
CA ALA A 188 -3.35 5.59 14.40
C ALA A 188 -2.60 4.90 15.57
N ALA A 189 -1.59 5.54 16.13
CA ALA A 189 -0.86 5.03 17.29
C ALA A 189 -1.70 4.92 18.58
N GLN A 190 -2.86 5.62 18.65
CA GLN A 190 -3.80 5.53 19.76
C GLN A 190 -4.84 4.41 19.59
N VAL A 191 -4.93 3.81 18.40
CA VAL A 191 -5.85 2.69 18.17
C VAL A 191 -5.36 1.48 18.97
N PRO A 192 -6.21 0.89 19.84
CA PRO A 192 -5.83 -0.33 20.55
C PRO A 192 -5.43 -1.42 19.55
N SER A 193 -4.18 -1.82 19.58
CA SER A 193 -3.61 -2.78 18.65
C SER A 193 -2.39 -3.49 19.22
N THR A 194 -2.15 -4.68 18.71
CA THR A 194 -0.99 -5.53 19.03
C THR A 194 -0.11 -5.65 17.79
N LEU A 195 1.20 -5.47 17.96
CA LEU A 195 2.18 -5.62 16.88
C LEU A 195 2.77 -7.04 16.87
N PHE A 196 2.95 -7.60 15.69
CA PHE A 196 3.57 -8.89 15.45
C PHE A 196 4.68 -8.76 14.40
N ILE A 197 5.63 -9.66 14.40
CA ILE A 197 6.48 -9.91 13.24
C ILE A 197 5.74 -10.83 12.27
N GLY A 198 6.05 -10.75 10.96
CA GLY A 198 5.39 -11.58 9.96
C GLY A 198 6.17 -11.69 8.67
N VAL A 199 5.69 -12.57 7.79
CA VAL A 199 6.18 -12.70 6.41
C VAL A 199 4.98 -12.60 5.48
N GLU A 200 4.93 -11.57 4.64
CA GLU A 200 3.99 -11.55 3.53
C GLU A 200 4.50 -12.47 2.42
N VAL A 201 3.59 -13.26 1.88
CA VAL A 201 3.79 -14.01 0.65
C VAL A 201 3.20 -13.18 -0.48
N ALA A 202 4.06 -12.46 -1.19
CA ALA A 202 3.66 -11.73 -2.39
C ALA A 202 3.70 -12.67 -3.58
N SER A 203 2.54 -12.98 -4.16
CA SER A 203 2.49 -13.84 -5.35
C SER A 203 1.27 -13.56 -6.22
N SER A 204 1.43 -13.74 -7.52
CA SER A 204 0.43 -13.45 -8.54
C SER A 204 0.53 -14.43 -9.71
N PRO A 205 -0.60 -14.80 -10.34
CA PRO A 205 -0.61 -15.47 -11.63
C PRO A 205 0.14 -14.72 -12.73
N LEU A 206 0.28 -13.39 -12.60
CA LEU A 206 0.91 -12.50 -13.58
C LEU A 206 2.36 -12.20 -13.22
N ALA A 207 3.32 -12.75 -13.96
CA ALA A 207 4.75 -12.57 -13.70
C ALA A 207 5.20 -11.10 -13.75
N THR A 208 4.57 -10.29 -14.59
CA THR A 208 4.91 -8.87 -14.81
C THR A 208 4.16 -7.89 -13.89
N ILE A 209 3.45 -8.40 -12.87
CA ILE A 209 2.53 -7.62 -12.04
C ILE A 209 3.15 -6.33 -11.48
N ASN A 210 4.35 -6.41 -10.91
CA ASN A 210 5.02 -5.25 -10.33
C ASN A 210 5.58 -4.28 -11.40
N GLN A 211 5.95 -4.80 -12.56
CA GLN A 211 6.44 -3.98 -13.69
C GLN A 211 5.32 -3.13 -14.29
N LEU A 212 4.11 -3.69 -14.39
CA LEU A 212 2.93 -3.00 -14.91
C LEU A 212 2.37 -1.95 -13.95
N GLY A 213 2.73 -2.01 -12.67
CA GLY A 213 2.53 -0.94 -11.71
C GLY A 213 1.30 -1.08 -10.80
N PRO A 214 1.04 -0.05 -9.96
CA PRO A 214 0.14 -0.17 -8.82
C PRO A 214 -1.31 -0.50 -9.18
N ARG A 215 -1.81 -0.03 -10.32
CA ARG A 215 -3.18 -0.32 -10.79
C ARG A 215 -3.36 -1.81 -11.09
N VAL A 216 -2.33 -2.47 -11.62
CA VAL A 216 -2.32 -3.91 -11.87
C VAL A 216 -2.17 -4.67 -10.57
N VAL A 217 -1.26 -4.23 -9.69
CA VAL A 217 -1.07 -4.80 -8.35
C VAL A 217 -2.38 -4.78 -7.55
N ILE A 218 -3.08 -3.65 -7.50
CA ILE A 218 -4.39 -3.54 -6.82
C ILE A 218 -5.41 -4.51 -7.42
N SER A 219 -5.50 -4.58 -8.77
CA SER A 219 -6.48 -5.41 -9.46
C SER A 219 -6.36 -6.90 -9.14
N ASP A 220 -5.14 -7.38 -8.82
CA ASP A 220 -4.89 -8.76 -8.39
C ASP A 220 -4.51 -8.84 -6.91
N PHE A 221 -5.47 -8.47 -6.04
CA PHE A 221 -5.38 -8.60 -4.58
C PHE A 221 -4.14 -7.92 -3.95
N GLY A 222 -3.61 -6.86 -4.58
CA GLY A 222 -2.39 -6.22 -4.11
C GLY A 222 -1.15 -7.11 -4.21
N ASN A 223 -1.15 -8.10 -5.09
CA ASN A 223 -0.23 -9.24 -5.21
C ASN A 223 -0.13 -10.13 -3.95
N ASN A 224 -0.98 -9.94 -2.94
CA ASN A 224 -0.96 -10.80 -1.75
C ASN A 224 -1.43 -12.22 -2.07
N ASN A 225 -0.73 -13.19 -1.51
CA ASN A 225 -1.11 -14.62 -1.54
C ASN A 225 -1.03 -15.28 -0.16
N GLY A 226 -0.79 -14.51 0.90
CA GLY A 226 -0.84 -14.99 2.27
C GLY A 226 0.06 -14.23 3.23
N LEU A 227 -0.08 -14.59 4.50
CA LEU A 227 0.69 -14.00 5.61
C LEU A 227 1.06 -15.10 6.63
N LEU A 228 2.35 -15.25 6.91
CA LEU A 228 2.84 -16.01 8.06
C LEU A 228 2.97 -15.05 9.24
N LEU A 229 2.13 -15.23 10.26
CA LEU A 229 2.13 -14.42 11.48
C LEU A 229 3.05 -15.06 12.53
N GLY A 230 4.01 -14.31 12.99
CA GLY A 230 5.00 -14.71 13.98
C GLY A 230 4.67 -14.23 15.41
N PRO A 231 5.66 -14.21 16.30
CA PRO A 231 5.53 -13.71 17.66
C PRO A 231 5.10 -12.24 17.75
N GLN A 232 4.51 -11.90 18.89
CA GLN A 232 4.17 -10.52 19.25
C GLN A 232 5.43 -9.73 19.59
N VAL A 233 5.45 -8.46 19.17
CA VAL A 233 6.42 -7.45 19.60
C VAL A 233 5.85 -6.79 20.87
N ALA A 234 6.46 -7.07 22.02
CA ALA A 234 6.02 -6.50 23.28
C ALA A 234 6.28 -4.98 23.34
N ASP A 235 5.41 -4.27 24.06
CA ASP A 235 5.57 -2.83 24.36
C ASP A 235 5.81 -1.93 23.13
N TRP A 236 5.36 -2.35 21.94
CA TRP A 236 5.63 -1.68 20.67
C TRP A 236 5.24 -0.19 20.66
N THR A 237 4.23 0.21 21.45
CA THR A 237 3.76 1.60 21.54
C THR A 237 4.79 2.56 22.12
N THR A 238 5.72 2.04 22.91
CA THR A 238 6.81 2.81 23.55
C THR A 238 8.15 2.65 22.83
N LEU A 239 8.22 1.75 21.84
CA LEU A 239 9.44 1.53 21.07
C LEU A 239 9.65 2.64 20.02
N ASP A 240 10.91 2.97 19.79
CA ASP A 240 11.31 3.68 18.59
C ASP A 240 11.25 2.71 17.40
N GLU A 241 10.50 3.06 16.36
CA GLU A 241 10.40 2.22 15.15
C GLU A 241 11.76 1.92 14.51
N SER A 242 12.76 2.81 14.68
CA SER A 242 14.12 2.60 14.18
C SER A 242 14.87 1.45 14.87
N ALA A 243 14.42 1.00 16.03
CA ALA A 243 14.96 -0.17 16.74
C ALA A 243 14.40 -1.50 16.20
N LEU A 244 13.33 -1.46 15.41
CA LEU A 244 12.70 -2.64 14.82
C LEU A 244 13.42 -3.00 13.52
N LEU A 245 14.47 -3.83 13.62
CA LEU A 245 15.33 -4.24 12.51
C LEU A 245 14.98 -5.66 12.04
N ALA A 246 15.19 -5.91 10.75
CA ALA A 246 14.98 -7.22 10.13
C ALA A 246 15.99 -7.50 9.02
N GLU A 247 16.23 -8.79 8.74
CA GLU A 247 16.95 -9.26 7.55
C GLU A 247 16.23 -10.45 6.91
N THR A 248 16.34 -10.56 5.59
CA THR A 248 15.80 -11.67 4.81
C THR A 248 16.94 -12.45 4.17
N LEU A 249 16.89 -13.77 4.33
CA LEU A 249 17.80 -14.70 3.70
C LEU A 249 17.02 -15.66 2.80
N ILE A 250 17.53 -15.93 1.60
CA ILE A 250 17.03 -16.99 0.71
C ILE A 250 18.18 -17.97 0.48
N GLU A 251 17.93 -19.28 0.69
CA GLU A 251 18.94 -20.32 0.64
C GLU A 251 20.18 -19.99 1.50
N GLY A 252 19.96 -19.37 2.68
CA GLY A 252 21.02 -18.96 3.59
C GLY A 252 21.82 -17.73 3.18
N GLN A 253 21.54 -17.16 2.01
CA GLN A 253 22.18 -15.93 1.55
C GLN A 253 21.31 -14.71 1.90
N ARG A 254 21.89 -13.69 2.54
CA ARG A 254 21.19 -12.45 2.86
C ARG A 254 20.89 -11.67 1.59
N VAL A 255 19.60 -11.49 1.29
CA VAL A 255 19.09 -10.76 0.13
C VAL A 255 18.61 -9.35 0.47
N GLY A 256 18.29 -9.09 1.75
CA GLY A 256 17.88 -7.77 2.20
C GLY A 256 18.04 -7.56 3.69
N SER A 257 18.12 -6.30 4.09
CA SER A 257 18.14 -5.86 5.49
C SER A 257 17.52 -4.47 5.61
N GLY A 258 16.89 -4.18 6.73
CA GLY A 258 16.22 -2.92 6.97
C GLY A 258 15.48 -2.93 8.30
N GLY A 259 14.25 -2.45 8.32
CA GLY A 259 13.42 -2.38 9.52
C GLY A 259 12.12 -1.63 9.28
N ALA A 260 11.40 -1.33 10.35
CA ALA A 260 10.10 -0.68 10.29
C ALA A 260 10.12 0.73 9.67
N THR A 261 11.28 1.36 9.59
CA THR A 261 11.48 2.69 9.01
C THR A 261 12.05 2.65 7.58
N LEU A 262 12.16 1.47 6.95
CA LEU A 262 12.65 1.35 5.58
C LEU A 262 11.78 2.15 4.60
N LEU A 263 10.46 2.08 4.76
CA LEU A 263 9.52 2.85 3.96
C LEU A 263 9.22 4.22 4.58
N PRO A 264 9.00 5.26 3.77
CA PRO A 264 8.72 6.61 4.25
C PRO A 264 7.57 6.66 5.25
N GLY A 265 7.82 7.29 6.41
CA GLY A 265 6.84 7.46 7.49
C GLY A 265 6.61 6.22 8.37
N GLY A 266 7.32 5.11 8.11
CA GLY A 266 7.29 3.92 8.95
C GLY A 266 5.94 3.22 9.05
N LEU A 267 5.83 2.32 10.04
CA LEU A 267 4.65 1.47 10.22
C LEU A 267 3.39 2.24 10.65
N ARG A 268 3.53 3.32 11.46
CA ARG A 268 2.37 4.13 11.91
C ARG A 268 1.70 4.86 10.76
N THR A 269 2.48 5.37 9.81
CA THR A 269 1.92 6.00 8.60
C THR A 269 1.22 4.98 7.70
N ALA A 270 1.79 3.78 7.56
CA ALA A 270 1.16 2.70 6.81
C ALA A 270 -0.16 2.25 7.47
N PHE A 271 -0.18 2.15 8.80
CA PHE A 271 -1.39 1.81 9.55
C PHE A 271 -2.47 2.90 9.42
N ALA A 272 -2.10 4.18 9.56
CA ALA A 272 -3.02 5.31 9.34
C ALA A 272 -3.64 5.28 7.93
N PHE A 273 -2.84 4.97 6.90
CA PHE A 273 -3.34 4.80 5.54
C PHE A 273 -4.34 3.64 5.45
N ALA A 274 -4.04 2.48 6.04
CA ALA A 274 -4.95 1.34 6.02
C ALA A 274 -6.30 1.65 6.68
N LEU A 275 -6.28 2.30 7.84
CA LEU A 275 -7.48 2.75 8.54
C LEU A 275 -8.32 3.68 7.67
N ALA A 276 -7.70 4.73 7.11
CA ALA A 276 -8.37 5.71 6.26
C ALA A 276 -8.91 5.09 4.97
N ARG A 277 -8.07 4.34 4.25
CA ARG A 277 -8.43 3.78 2.94
C ARG A 277 -9.52 2.71 3.05
N SER A 278 -9.46 1.87 4.08
CA SER A 278 -10.50 0.86 4.33
C SER A 278 -11.84 1.51 4.65
N ALA A 279 -11.87 2.55 5.49
CA ALA A 279 -13.09 3.28 5.82
C ALA A 279 -13.67 3.98 4.56
N ARG A 280 -12.85 4.65 3.76
CA ARG A 280 -13.28 5.27 2.47
C ARG A 280 -13.87 4.27 1.49
N ARG A 281 -13.45 3.00 1.53
CA ARG A 281 -14.01 1.90 0.72
C ARG A 281 -15.26 1.27 1.35
N GLY A 282 -15.82 1.83 2.43
CA GLY A 282 -16.96 1.26 3.14
C GLY A 282 -16.65 -0.03 3.91
N ARG A 283 -15.38 -0.30 4.18
CA ARG A 283 -14.87 -1.48 4.90
C ARG A 283 -13.99 -1.07 6.09
N PRO A 284 -14.53 -0.28 7.07
CA PRO A 284 -13.74 0.13 8.23
C PRO A 284 -13.22 -1.10 8.96
N LEU A 285 -11.96 -1.05 9.38
CA LEU A 285 -11.30 -2.19 10.01
C LEU A 285 -11.96 -2.56 11.32
N LYS A 286 -11.99 -3.85 11.61
CA LYS A 286 -12.65 -4.43 12.78
C LYS A 286 -11.65 -5.09 13.72
N ARG A 287 -12.08 -5.25 14.97
CA ARG A 287 -11.33 -6.02 15.95
C ARG A 287 -10.91 -7.39 15.41
N GLY A 288 -9.65 -7.72 15.58
CA GLY A 288 -9.04 -8.97 15.11
C GLY A 288 -8.51 -8.93 13.67
N GLU A 289 -8.85 -7.90 12.88
CA GLU A 289 -8.27 -7.75 11.54
C GLU A 289 -6.82 -7.30 11.61
N LEU A 290 -6.05 -7.76 10.61
CA LEU A 290 -4.61 -7.55 10.49
C LEU A 290 -4.30 -6.44 9.49
N THR A 291 -3.19 -5.75 9.71
CA THR A 291 -2.59 -4.82 8.74
C THR A 291 -1.10 -5.12 8.66
N ALA A 292 -0.64 -5.72 7.57
CA ALA A 292 0.78 -5.83 7.23
C ALA A 292 1.24 -4.47 6.68
N THR A 293 2.23 -3.85 7.33
CA THR A 293 2.49 -2.39 7.20
C THR A 293 3.45 -2.02 6.08
N GLY A 294 3.92 -2.99 5.30
CA GLY A 294 4.86 -2.81 4.20
C GLY A 294 6.22 -3.43 4.50
N ASN A 295 6.91 -3.80 3.43
CA ASN A 295 8.14 -4.57 3.53
C ASN A 295 9.24 -3.86 4.33
N ALA A 296 9.79 -4.55 5.33
CA ALA A 296 10.86 -4.05 6.19
C ALA A 296 12.27 -4.30 5.63
N THR A 297 12.42 -5.14 4.60
CA THR A 297 13.73 -5.48 4.02
C THR A 297 13.77 -5.35 2.49
N GLY A 298 12.65 -5.04 1.85
CA GLY A 298 12.44 -5.07 0.41
C GLY A 298 11.61 -6.29 -0.01
N ILE A 299 11.32 -6.37 -1.31
CA ILE A 299 10.63 -7.48 -1.97
C ILE A 299 11.70 -8.43 -2.52
N HIS A 300 11.66 -9.70 -2.12
CA HIS A 300 12.68 -10.68 -2.49
C HIS A 300 12.08 -11.86 -3.23
N ASP A 301 12.39 -11.97 -4.52
CA ASP A 301 11.92 -13.06 -5.37
C ASP A 301 12.30 -14.41 -4.77
N ILE A 302 11.35 -15.35 -4.77
CA ILE A 302 11.54 -16.71 -4.32
C ILE A 302 10.97 -17.71 -5.33
N ALA A 303 11.75 -18.71 -5.69
CA ALA A 303 11.32 -19.78 -6.58
C ALA A 303 10.80 -20.99 -5.80
N ILE A 304 9.90 -21.76 -6.43
CA ILE A 304 9.40 -23.02 -5.89
C ILE A 304 10.57 -23.94 -5.49
N GLY A 305 10.52 -24.46 -4.28
CA GLY A 305 11.54 -25.30 -3.66
C GLY A 305 12.55 -24.54 -2.80
N GLN A 306 12.69 -23.23 -2.96
CA GLN A 306 13.61 -22.43 -2.15
C GLN A 306 13.05 -22.19 -0.75
N HIS A 307 13.97 -22.00 0.19
CA HIS A 307 13.71 -21.65 1.59
C HIS A 307 14.06 -20.21 1.86
N ALA A 308 13.23 -19.56 2.66
CA ALA A 308 13.54 -18.25 3.21
C ALA A 308 13.58 -18.29 4.73
N THR A 309 14.51 -17.54 5.31
CA THR A 309 14.60 -17.23 6.74
C THR A 309 14.53 -15.73 6.90
N ILE A 310 13.56 -15.28 7.68
CA ILE A 310 13.37 -13.88 8.00
C ILE A 310 13.68 -13.70 9.47
N ARG A 311 14.69 -12.89 9.79
CA ARG A 311 15.14 -12.60 11.14
C ARG A 311 14.66 -11.23 11.56
N PHE A 312 14.13 -11.14 12.77
CA PHE A 312 13.72 -9.90 13.40
C PHE A 312 14.54 -9.73 14.68
N ASP A 313 15.31 -8.67 14.76
CA ASP A 313 16.26 -8.45 15.86
C ASP A 313 15.53 -8.40 17.21
N GLY A 314 15.91 -9.29 18.13
CA GLY A 314 15.27 -9.45 19.44
C GLY A 314 13.92 -10.18 19.44
N TYR A 315 13.33 -10.54 18.28
CA TYR A 315 12.00 -11.15 18.19
C TYR A 315 11.99 -12.55 17.57
N GLY A 316 13.12 -13.02 17.04
CA GLY A 316 13.28 -14.37 16.53
C GLY A 316 13.29 -14.48 15.01
N GLU A 317 13.08 -15.70 14.52
CA GLU A 317 13.17 -16.04 13.10
C GLU A 317 11.87 -16.71 12.63
N LEU A 318 11.48 -16.44 11.39
CA LEU A 318 10.40 -17.12 10.67
C LEU A 318 10.99 -17.87 9.48
N HIS A 319 10.56 -19.12 9.30
CA HIS A 319 11.06 -19.99 8.23
C HIS A 319 9.93 -20.39 7.32
N CYS A 320 10.14 -20.24 6.02
CA CYS A 320 9.18 -20.68 5.01
C CYS A 320 9.87 -21.34 3.83
N ARG A 321 9.10 -22.18 3.11
CA ARG A 321 9.51 -22.82 1.86
C ARG A 321 8.47 -22.54 0.80
N ALA A 322 8.90 -22.05 -0.37
CA ALA A 322 8.01 -21.83 -1.50
C ALA A 322 7.58 -23.16 -2.12
N VAL A 323 6.27 -23.34 -2.28
CA VAL A 323 5.64 -24.50 -2.95
C VAL A 323 4.73 -24.00 -4.07
N ALA A 324 4.36 -24.88 -5.00
CA ALA A 324 3.40 -24.51 -6.06
C ALA A 324 2.01 -24.22 -5.45
N ALA A 325 1.36 -23.13 -5.94
CA ALA A 325 0.00 -22.73 -5.57
C ALA A 325 -1.06 -23.64 -6.20
#